data_b3bd364153f3ab18dd32a8289fa6d65b
#
_entry.id   b3bd364153f3ab18dd32a8289fa6d65b
#
_cell.length_a   1.000
_cell.length_b   1.000
_cell.length_c   1.000
_cell.angle_alpha   90.00
_cell.angle_beta   90.00
_cell.angle_gamma   90.00
#
_symmetry.space_group_name_H-M   'P 1'
#
loop_
_entity.id
_entity.type
_entity.pdbx_description
1 polymer ?
#
loop_
_entity_poly.entity_id
_entity_poly.type
_entity_poly.pdbx_seq_one_letter_code
_entity_poly.pdbx_strand_id
1 'polypeptide(L)'
;MSQRHFPESRSWATCLLLMSGLALSSAANAVTLTTESNLDKSQAGYYRLKVGSVDVTALSDGTLGFEAIEQLTNVKPGEAEKLLDRAYVKSPVEASMNAFLIQLGDRLILVDAGTGGLLGPKLFKLPESLKGAGYAPEQITDILVTHVHPDHTGGLTVGGKKVFPNAIVHMDSRELAYWTDKSAEENAPEPTRSFFKMVEPTVGPYIASGSVKTFDGETLLFPGLRSIPGYGHTPGQSYYVLESGGEKMIFWGDIIHVPDIQFYNPNITIKFDVDSTAAAARRKRDFADAAKNRTLVAMPHMYFPGVGHVAREGNHYRWLPLPYVNDAKPVVSESKRAQ
;
A
#
# COMPACT_ATOMS: atom_id res chain seq x y z
N MET A 1 -56.98 62.74 -23.08
CA MET A 1 -56.51 64.01 -23.64
C MET A 1 -55.12 63.83 -24.18
N SER A 2 -55.09 63.99 -25.37
CA SER A 2 -54.44 64.60 -26.56
C SER A 2 -53.27 63.77 -27.05
N GLN A 3 -53.39 63.00 -28.09
CA GLN A 3 -53.35 63.24 -29.56
C GLN A 3 -52.20 64.16 -30.03
N ARG A 4 -51.45 63.60 -30.98
CA ARG A 4 -50.93 64.10 -32.28
C ARG A 4 -49.39 63.87 -32.40
N HIS A 5 -48.78 63.62 -33.50
CA HIS A 5 -49.10 63.36 -34.91
C HIS A 5 -47.78 62.91 -35.54
N PHE A 6 -47.80 62.00 -36.52
CA PHE A 6 -46.73 61.78 -37.52
C PHE A 6 -46.59 62.95 -38.49
N PRO A 7 -45.47 63.12 -39.19
CA PRO A 7 -45.44 62.72 -40.60
C PRO A 7 -44.08 62.12 -41.08
N GLU A 8 -44.20 61.13 -41.96
CA GLU A 8 -43.81 60.98 -43.37
C GLU A 8 -42.35 61.16 -43.76
N SER A 9 -41.89 60.03 -44.32
CA SER A 9 -41.14 59.75 -45.55
C SER A 9 -40.02 60.69 -46.05
N ARG A 10 -38.85 60.06 -46.25
CA ARG A 10 -38.04 60.25 -47.50
C ARG A 10 -37.14 59.04 -47.76
N SER A 11 -37.39 58.47 -48.95
CA SER A 11 -36.55 57.50 -49.67
C SER A 11 -35.24 58.13 -50.13
N TRP A 12 -34.11 57.41 -50.03
CA TRP A 12 -32.94 57.56 -50.91
C TRP A 12 -32.24 56.23 -51.10
N ALA A 13 -32.21 55.82 -52.28
CA ALA A 13 -31.33 55.08 -53.12
C ALA A 13 -30.17 54.19 -52.55
N THR A 14 -30.27 53.00 -52.94
CA THR A 14 -29.29 52.01 -53.46
C THR A 14 -27.83 52.42 -53.52
N CYS A 15 -26.96 51.67 -52.73
CA CYS A 15 -25.61 51.40 -53.14
C CYS A 15 -25.29 49.93 -52.80
N LEU A 16 -25.22 49.09 -53.85
CA LEU A 16 -24.68 47.72 -53.80
C LEU A 16 -23.16 47.83 -53.62
N LEU A 17 -22.64 47.40 -52.54
CA LEU A 17 -21.24 47.02 -52.33
C LEU A 17 -21.14 45.53 -52.14
N LEU A 18 -20.68 44.81 -53.14
CA LEU A 18 -20.25 43.40 -53.04
C LEU A 18 -19.02 43.33 -52.13
N MET A 19 -19.22 42.86 -50.91
CA MET A 19 -18.14 42.37 -50.07
C MET A 19 -18.17 40.84 -50.13
N SER A 20 -17.20 40.26 -50.85
CA SER A 20 -16.87 38.84 -50.79
C SER A 20 -16.26 38.53 -49.45
N GLY A 21 -17.09 38.10 -48.52
CA GLY A 21 -16.65 37.59 -47.20
C GLY A 21 -16.08 36.19 -47.36
N LEU A 22 -14.77 36.05 -47.24
CA LEU A 22 -14.15 34.76 -46.92
C LEU A 22 -14.66 34.27 -45.56
N ALA A 23 -15.55 33.30 -45.59
CA ALA A 23 -15.92 32.54 -44.37
C ALA A 23 -14.74 31.62 -44.01
N LEU A 24 -13.88 32.05 -43.11
CA LEU A 24 -12.99 31.16 -42.39
C LEU A 24 -13.82 30.26 -41.50
N SER A 25 -14.13 29.05 -41.98
CA SER A 25 -14.68 28.00 -41.15
C SER A 25 -13.56 27.54 -40.19
N SER A 26 -13.53 28.09 -39.00
CA SER A 26 -12.81 27.49 -37.87
C SER A 26 -13.51 26.17 -37.54
N ALA A 27 -12.97 25.06 -38.06
CA ALA A 27 -13.33 23.73 -37.55
C ALA A 27 -12.88 23.66 -36.07
N ALA A 28 -13.75 24.00 -35.16
CA ALA A 28 -13.58 23.68 -33.77
C ALA A 28 -13.58 22.15 -33.70
N ASN A 29 -12.42 21.55 -33.49
CA ASN A 29 -12.32 20.15 -33.08
C ASN A 29 -13.06 20.02 -31.76
N ALA A 30 -14.34 19.64 -31.85
CA ALA A 30 -15.07 19.23 -30.66
C ALA A 30 -14.38 18.01 -30.10
N VAL A 31 -13.67 18.20 -28.98
CA VAL A 31 -13.18 17.08 -28.17
C VAL A 31 -14.43 16.37 -27.70
N THR A 32 -14.73 15.22 -28.27
CA THR A 32 -15.79 14.34 -27.79
C THR A 32 -15.34 13.84 -26.43
N LEU A 33 -15.88 14.42 -25.37
CA LEU A 33 -15.72 13.87 -24.05
C LEU A 33 -16.42 12.51 -24.04
N THR A 34 -15.63 11.44 -24.03
CA THR A 34 -16.18 10.11 -23.79
C THR A 34 -16.77 10.11 -22.38
N THR A 35 -18.02 9.71 -22.25
CA THR A 35 -18.72 9.60 -20.97
C THR A 35 -18.31 8.37 -20.17
N GLU A 36 -17.24 7.68 -20.58
CA GLU A 36 -16.70 6.55 -19.83
C GLU A 36 -16.15 7.02 -18.48
N SER A 37 -16.59 6.34 -17.43
CA SER A 37 -16.10 6.59 -16.08
C SER A 37 -14.62 6.27 -15.99
N ASN A 38 -13.84 7.19 -15.42
CA ASN A 38 -12.43 6.90 -15.11
C ASN A 38 -12.27 6.05 -13.83
N LEU A 39 -13.39 5.71 -13.16
CA LEU A 39 -13.36 4.86 -11.95
C LEU A 39 -12.90 3.43 -12.25
N ASP A 40 -13.03 2.97 -13.50
CA ASP A 40 -12.55 1.66 -13.94
C ASP A 40 -11.03 1.63 -14.20
N LYS A 41 -10.37 2.78 -14.11
CA LYS A 41 -8.91 2.88 -14.25
C LYS A 41 -8.23 2.75 -12.88
N SER A 42 -7.07 2.10 -12.86
CA SER A 42 -6.23 2.03 -11.66
C SER A 42 -5.88 3.41 -11.13
N GLN A 43 -5.96 3.58 -9.81
CA GLN A 43 -5.39 4.73 -9.11
C GLN A 43 -3.86 4.66 -9.14
N ALA A 44 -3.16 5.80 -8.92
CA ALA A 44 -1.72 5.79 -8.74
C ALA A 44 -1.35 5.02 -7.46
N GLY A 45 -0.68 3.88 -7.62
CA GLY A 45 -0.36 2.96 -6.54
C GLY A 45 0.96 3.24 -5.84
N TYR A 46 1.48 4.47 -5.82
CA TYR A 46 2.74 4.80 -5.15
C TYR A 46 2.70 6.17 -4.46
N TYR A 47 3.40 6.27 -3.33
CA TYR A 47 3.61 7.51 -2.59
C TYR A 47 5.04 7.60 -2.08
N ARG A 48 5.74 8.72 -2.36
CA ARG A 48 7.14 8.92 -1.99
C ARG A 48 7.27 9.78 -0.75
N LEU A 49 8.23 9.43 0.10
CA LEU A 49 8.61 10.17 1.29
C LEU A 49 10.11 10.01 1.56
N LYS A 50 10.62 10.74 2.54
CA LYS A 50 12.00 10.60 3.01
C LYS A 50 12.03 10.21 4.49
N VAL A 51 13.07 9.46 4.84
CA VAL A 51 13.50 9.24 6.22
C VAL A 51 14.96 9.73 6.28
N GLY A 52 15.18 10.90 6.82
CA GLY A 52 16.48 11.57 6.71
C GLY A 52 16.89 11.78 5.24
N SER A 53 17.98 11.14 4.82
CA SER A 53 18.47 11.19 3.45
C SER A 53 17.98 10.02 2.57
N VAL A 54 17.25 9.06 3.12
CA VAL A 54 16.81 7.83 2.42
C VAL A 54 15.44 8.03 1.81
N ASP A 55 15.31 7.70 0.53
CA ASP A 55 14.02 7.69 -0.17
C ASP A 55 13.26 6.41 0.15
N VAL A 56 11.99 6.57 0.55
CA VAL A 56 11.04 5.49 0.79
C VAL A 56 9.83 5.69 -0.11
N THR A 57 9.36 4.62 -0.74
CA THR A 57 8.14 4.64 -1.56
C THR A 57 7.17 3.59 -1.05
N ALA A 58 6.01 4.02 -0.58
CA ALA A 58 4.89 3.12 -0.36
C ALA A 58 4.32 2.69 -1.70
N LEU A 59 4.04 1.39 -1.84
CA LEU A 59 3.53 0.75 -3.05
C LEU A 59 2.25 0.00 -2.72
N SER A 60 1.19 0.21 -3.49
CA SER A 60 -0.06 -0.53 -3.34
C SER A 60 -0.05 -1.78 -4.22
N ASP A 61 -0.34 -2.93 -3.65
CA ASP A 61 -0.64 -4.15 -4.39
C ASP A 61 -2.14 -4.27 -4.72
N GLY A 62 -2.93 -3.30 -4.30
CA GLY A 62 -4.38 -3.23 -4.46
C GLY A 62 -5.10 -3.28 -3.12
N THR A 63 -6.41 -3.56 -3.19
CA THR A 63 -7.28 -3.67 -2.01
C THR A 63 -8.17 -4.89 -2.12
N LEU A 64 -8.56 -5.44 -0.98
CA LEU A 64 -9.42 -6.61 -0.87
C LEU A 64 -10.57 -6.33 0.09
N GLY A 65 -11.80 -6.52 -0.39
CA GLY A 65 -12.97 -6.58 0.48
C GLY A 65 -12.94 -7.86 1.33
N PHE A 66 -12.95 -7.71 2.65
CA PHE A 66 -12.75 -8.82 3.57
C PHE A 66 -13.77 -8.77 4.72
N GLU A 67 -14.39 -9.91 5.03
CA GLU A 67 -15.42 -10.05 6.06
C GLU A 67 -14.78 -10.01 7.46
N ALA A 68 -14.38 -8.80 7.89
CA ALA A 68 -13.61 -8.57 9.10
C ALA A 68 -14.26 -9.17 10.34
N ILE A 69 -15.58 -8.99 10.50
CA ILE A 69 -16.32 -9.44 11.68
C ILE A 69 -16.19 -10.95 11.88
N GLU A 70 -16.22 -11.71 10.78
CA GLU A 70 -16.10 -13.17 10.81
C GLU A 70 -14.69 -13.65 11.17
N GLN A 71 -13.68 -12.83 10.87
CA GLN A 71 -12.28 -13.19 11.08
C GLN A 71 -11.74 -12.75 12.45
N LEU A 72 -12.35 -11.73 13.06
CA LEU A 72 -11.92 -11.24 14.37
C LEU A 72 -12.21 -12.23 15.47
N THR A 73 -11.31 -12.30 16.46
CA THR A 73 -11.39 -13.11 17.66
C THR A 73 -11.18 -12.25 18.89
N ASN A 74 -11.49 -12.78 20.09
CA ASN A 74 -11.42 -12.03 21.35
C ASN A 74 -12.19 -10.71 21.29
N VAL A 75 -13.36 -10.72 20.64
CA VAL A 75 -14.27 -9.59 20.46
C VAL A 75 -15.61 -9.91 21.10
N LYS A 76 -16.22 -8.93 21.79
CA LYS A 76 -17.56 -9.12 22.37
C LYS A 76 -18.63 -9.04 21.28
N PRO A 77 -19.78 -9.74 21.47
CA PRO A 77 -20.90 -9.64 20.53
C PRO A 77 -21.30 -8.17 20.28
N GLY A 78 -21.40 -7.76 19.01
CA GLY A 78 -21.77 -6.40 18.60
C GLY A 78 -20.68 -5.33 18.80
N GLU A 79 -19.49 -5.67 19.33
CA GLU A 79 -18.40 -4.70 19.53
C GLU A 79 -17.76 -4.30 18.22
N ALA A 80 -17.51 -5.26 17.33
CA ALA A 80 -16.88 -4.99 16.03
C ALA A 80 -17.78 -4.12 15.16
N GLU A 81 -19.05 -4.45 15.06
CA GLU A 81 -20.06 -3.69 14.29
C GLU A 81 -20.17 -2.25 14.78
N LYS A 82 -20.21 -2.07 16.11
CA LYS A 82 -20.25 -0.74 16.73
C LYS A 82 -19.01 0.10 16.43
N LEU A 83 -17.84 -0.52 16.40
CA LEU A 83 -16.59 0.19 16.11
C LEU A 83 -16.49 0.56 14.62
N LEU A 84 -16.94 -0.32 13.72
CA LEU A 84 -17.04 -0.02 12.29
C LEU A 84 -18.04 1.11 12.01
N ASP A 85 -19.24 1.06 12.64
CA ASP A 85 -20.25 2.11 12.50
C ASP A 85 -19.71 3.48 12.96
N ARG A 86 -19.00 3.52 14.08
CA ARG A 86 -18.32 4.73 14.58
C ARG A 86 -17.31 5.30 13.57
N ALA A 87 -16.64 4.45 12.80
CA ALA A 87 -15.69 4.83 11.77
C ALA A 87 -16.34 5.11 10.41
N TYR A 88 -17.66 4.97 10.30
CA TYR A 88 -18.42 5.05 9.03
C TYR A 88 -17.98 3.98 8.01
N VAL A 89 -17.47 2.85 8.49
CA VAL A 89 -17.02 1.70 7.68
C VAL A 89 -18.06 0.58 7.79
N LYS A 90 -18.27 -0.15 6.71
CA LYS A 90 -19.16 -1.32 6.65
C LYS A 90 -18.37 -2.58 6.38
N SER A 91 -18.86 -3.75 6.85
CA SER A 91 -18.38 -5.04 6.38
C SER A 91 -19.06 -5.39 5.04
N PRO A 92 -18.31 -5.97 4.08
CA PRO A 92 -16.87 -6.22 4.13
C PRO A 92 -16.05 -4.93 4.18
N VAL A 93 -14.96 -4.93 4.96
CA VAL A 93 -14.02 -3.80 5.01
C VAL A 93 -13.05 -3.89 3.83
N GLU A 94 -12.67 -2.76 3.28
CA GLU A 94 -11.66 -2.71 2.23
C GLU A 94 -10.27 -2.65 2.85
N ALA A 95 -9.54 -3.78 2.84
CA ALA A 95 -8.19 -3.88 3.36
C ALA A 95 -7.17 -3.51 2.28
N SER A 96 -6.25 -2.61 2.59
CA SER A 96 -5.11 -2.31 1.73
C SER A 96 -4.06 -3.41 1.80
N MET A 97 -3.34 -3.64 0.69
CA MET A 97 -2.16 -4.48 0.61
C MET A 97 -1.00 -3.59 0.20
N ASN A 98 -0.20 -3.14 1.19
CA ASN A 98 0.90 -2.22 0.96
C ASN A 98 2.25 -2.95 1.08
N ALA A 99 3.17 -2.61 0.19
CA ALA A 99 4.58 -2.93 0.29
C ALA A 99 5.39 -1.63 0.29
N PHE A 100 6.67 -1.68 0.65
CA PHE A 100 7.47 -0.48 0.77
C PHE A 100 8.83 -0.67 0.11
N LEU A 101 9.24 0.28 -0.74
CA LEU A 101 10.55 0.29 -1.38
C LEU A 101 11.46 1.28 -0.66
N ILE A 102 12.65 0.85 -0.30
CA ILE A 102 13.70 1.65 0.34
C ILE A 102 14.87 1.75 -0.63
N GLN A 103 15.26 2.98 -1.00
CA GLN A 103 16.47 3.22 -1.77
C GLN A 103 17.61 3.54 -0.82
N LEU A 104 18.47 2.56 -0.56
CA LEU A 104 19.58 2.65 0.40
C LEU A 104 20.93 2.51 -0.32
N GLY A 105 21.55 3.64 -0.64
CA GLY A 105 22.74 3.67 -1.47
C GLY A 105 22.47 3.13 -2.88
N ASP A 106 23.19 2.09 -3.26
CA ASP A 106 23.05 1.37 -4.54
C ASP A 106 22.01 0.24 -4.49
N ARG A 107 21.34 0.05 -3.35
CA ARG A 107 20.35 -1.01 -3.16
C ARG A 107 18.94 -0.49 -3.30
N LEU A 108 18.11 -1.30 -3.95
CA LEU A 108 16.66 -1.17 -3.94
C LEU A 108 16.08 -2.34 -3.14
N ILE A 109 15.60 -2.02 -1.94
CA ILE A 109 15.17 -3.01 -0.95
C ILE A 109 13.65 -2.93 -0.83
N LEU A 110 12.97 -4.03 -1.12
CA LEU A 110 11.51 -4.13 -1.00
C LEU A 110 11.16 -4.75 0.36
N VAL A 111 10.23 -4.16 1.09
CA VAL A 111 9.62 -4.76 2.28
C VAL A 111 8.28 -5.37 1.86
N ASP A 112 8.20 -6.68 1.93
CA ASP A 112 7.15 -7.56 1.41
C ASP A 112 6.96 -7.48 -0.12
N ALA A 113 6.32 -8.48 -0.70
CA ALA A 113 6.18 -8.62 -2.15
C ALA A 113 4.72 -8.64 -2.64
N GLY A 114 3.76 -8.39 -1.75
CA GLY A 114 2.34 -8.40 -2.10
C GLY A 114 1.77 -9.81 -2.33
N THR A 115 0.58 -9.86 -2.89
CA THR A 115 -0.28 -11.05 -2.97
C THR A 115 0.02 -11.96 -4.17
N GLY A 116 0.68 -11.43 -5.20
CA GLY A 116 0.69 -12.13 -6.49
C GLY A 116 -0.73 -12.38 -7.00
N GLY A 117 -0.94 -13.49 -7.68
CA GLY A 117 -2.26 -13.90 -8.15
C GLY A 117 -3.08 -14.72 -7.15
N LEU A 118 -2.64 -14.85 -5.88
CA LEU A 118 -3.19 -15.84 -4.94
C LEU A 118 -4.55 -15.44 -4.35
N LEU A 119 -4.80 -14.14 -4.16
CA LEU A 119 -5.98 -13.63 -3.45
C LEU A 119 -7.01 -12.94 -4.36
N GLY A 120 -6.89 -13.16 -5.67
CA GLY A 120 -7.91 -12.75 -6.64
C GLY A 120 -7.49 -11.60 -7.58
N PRO A 121 -8.34 -11.28 -8.57
CA PRO A 121 -7.95 -10.45 -9.72
C PRO A 121 -7.86 -8.95 -9.45
N LYS A 122 -8.33 -8.48 -8.28
CA LYS A 122 -8.23 -7.06 -7.89
C LYS A 122 -6.87 -6.68 -7.33
N LEU A 123 -6.05 -7.67 -7.03
CA LEU A 123 -4.74 -7.57 -6.42
C LEU A 123 -3.63 -7.82 -7.46
N PHE A 124 -2.40 -7.97 -7.01
CA PHE A 124 -1.20 -8.11 -7.85
C PHE A 124 -0.91 -6.86 -8.68
N LYS A 125 -1.14 -5.70 -8.08
CA LYS A 125 -0.81 -4.40 -8.69
C LYS A 125 0.57 -3.88 -8.31
N LEU A 126 1.29 -4.58 -7.44
CA LEU A 126 2.63 -4.17 -7.00
C LEU A 126 3.61 -3.96 -8.16
N PRO A 127 3.70 -4.83 -9.19
CA PRO A 127 4.57 -4.58 -10.34
C PRO A 127 4.18 -3.32 -11.13
N GLU A 128 2.88 -3.04 -11.26
CA GLU A 128 2.37 -1.83 -11.91
C GLU A 128 2.71 -0.58 -11.08
N SER A 129 2.50 -0.63 -9.78
CA SER A 129 2.81 0.44 -8.83
C SER A 129 4.31 0.74 -8.80
N LEU A 130 5.15 -0.30 -8.81
CA LEU A 130 6.61 -0.21 -8.90
C LEU A 130 7.04 0.48 -10.20
N LYS A 131 6.46 0.04 -11.34
CA LYS A 131 6.69 0.67 -12.64
C LYS A 131 6.23 2.13 -12.68
N GLY A 132 5.06 2.43 -12.11
CA GLY A 132 4.55 3.79 -11.97
C GLY A 132 5.46 4.68 -11.12
N ALA A 133 6.13 4.10 -10.12
CA ALA A 133 7.15 4.75 -9.31
C ALA A 133 8.50 4.93 -10.04
N GLY A 134 8.67 4.36 -11.24
CA GLY A 134 9.89 4.50 -12.05
C GLY A 134 10.91 3.37 -11.88
N TYR A 135 10.51 2.25 -11.30
CA TYR A 135 11.39 1.10 -11.06
C TYR A 135 10.89 -0.14 -11.80
N ALA A 136 11.80 -1.08 -12.05
CA ALA A 136 11.50 -2.39 -12.62
C ALA A 136 11.81 -3.50 -11.60
N PRO A 137 11.09 -4.63 -11.63
CA PRO A 137 11.33 -5.75 -10.72
C PRO A 137 12.78 -6.28 -10.75
N GLU A 138 13.43 -6.23 -11.90
CA GLU A 138 14.82 -6.67 -12.09
C GLU A 138 15.84 -5.78 -11.36
N GLN A 139 15.45 -4.58 -10.95
CA GLN A 139 16.30 -3.65 -10.20
C GLN A 139 16.29 -3.91 -8.69
N ILE A 140 15.31 -4.69 -8.19
CA ILE A 140 15.22 -5.03 -6.76
C ILE A 140 16.39 -5.94 -6.41
N THR A 141 17.19 -5.49 -5.45
CA THR A 141 18.40 -6.21 -4.99
C THR A 141 18.12 -7.09 -3.79
N ASP A 142 17.20 -6.69 -2.95
CA ASP A 142 16.86 -7.37 -1.70
C ASP A 142 15.36 -7.29 -1.41
N ILE A 143 14.80 -8.32 -0.80
CA ILE A 143 13.42 -8.33 -0.31
C ILE A 143 13.45 -8.73 1.16
N LEU A 144 12.89 -7.88 2.01
CA LEU A 144 12.75 -8.12 3.44
C LEU A 144 11.33 -8.62 3.70
N VAL A 145 11.18 -9.89 3.95
CA VAL A 145 9.87 -10.51 4.25
C VAL A 145 9.58 -10.32 5.72
N THR A 146 8.46 -9.65 6.03
CA THR A 146 8.03 -9.48 7.42
C THR A 146 7.60 -10.81 8.01
N HIS A 147 6.81 -11.59 7.26
CA HIS A 147 6.39 -12.95 7.58
C HIS A 147 5.87 -13.67 6.32
N VAL A 148 5.69 -14.99 6.41
CA VAL A 148 5.36 -15.83 5.24
C VAL A 148 3.85 -16.09 5.15
N HIS A 149 3.03 -15.03 5.07
CA HIS A 149 1.65 -15.15 4.62
C HIS A 149 1.51 -14.85 3.13
N PRO A 150 0.43 -15.30 2.48
CA PRO A 150 0.29 -15.22 1.02
C PRO A 150 0.24 -13.80 0.47
N ASP A 151 -0.18 -12.84 1.25
CA ASP A 151 -0.25 -11.42 0.88
C ASP A 151 1.06 -10.65 1.08
N HIS A 152 2.08 -11.30 1.68
CA HIS A 152 3.44 -10.77 1.83
C HIS A 152 4.46 -11.45 0.92
N THR A 153 4.21 -12.73 0.58
CA THR A 153 5.14 -13.52 -0.23
C THR A 153 4.57 -13.95 -1.58
N GLY A 154 3.26 -13.81 -1.80
CA GLY A 154 2.60 -14.27 -3.02
C GLY A 154 3.18 -13.66 -4.30
N GLY A 155 3.53 -12.38 -4.25
CA GLY A 155 4.12 -11.65 -5.38
C GLY A 155 5.60 -11.97 -5.66
N LEU A 156 6.25 -12.82 -4.86
CA LEU A 156 7.60 -13.29 -5.14
C LEU A 156 7.69 -14.05 -6.45
N THR A 157 6.62 -14.76 -6.82
CA THR A 157 6.58 -15.60 -8.03
C THR A 157 5.27 -15.46 -8.80
N VAL A 158 5.34 -15.71 -10.09
CA VAL A 158 4.18 -15.89 -10.98
C VAL A 158 4.41 -17.13 -11.82
N GLY A 159 3.50 -18.10 -11.76
CA GLY A 159 3.63 -19.35 -12.48
C GLY A 159 4.94 -20.11 -12.17
N GLY A 160 5.40 -20.05 -10.93
CA GLY A 160 6.65 -20.67 -10.47
C GLY A 160 7.93 -19.94 -10.91
N LYS A 161 7.83 -18.77 -11.55
CA LYS A 161 8.96 -17.94 -11.94
C LYS A 161 9.13 -16.76 -11.00
N LYS A 162 10.37 -16.44 -10.65
CA LYS A 162 10.72 -15.28 -9.83
C LYS A 162 10.26 -13.98 -10.51
N VAL A 163 9.50 -13.15 -9.81
CA VAL A 163 9.15 -11.78 -10.26
C VAL A 163 10.34 -10.84 -10.09
N PHE A 164 11.15 -11.07 -9.04
CA PHE A 164 12.35 -10.27 -8.73
C PHE A 164 13.59 -11.16 -8.90
N PRO A 165 14.07 -11.36 -10.15
CA PRO A 165 15.07 -12.40 -10.46
C PRO A 165 16.42 -12.17 -9.80
N ASN A 166 16.78 -10.91 -9.53
CA ASN A 166 18.08 -10.53 -8.96
C ASN A 166 18.06 -10.36 -7.44
N ALA A 167 16.88 -10.46 -6.81
CA ALA A 167 16.73 -10.22 -5.38
C ALA A 167 17.21 -11.39 -4.52
N ILE A 168 17.80 -11.03 -3.38
CA ILE A 168 17.97 -11.92 -2.23
C ILE A 168 16.80 -11.69 -1.29
N VAL A 169 16.12 -12.75 -0.88
CA VAL A 169 15.01 -12.72 0.08
C VAL A 169 15.56 -12.94 1.48
N HIS A 170 15.28 -12.01 2.39
CA HIS A 170 15.71 -12.06 3.78
C HIS A 170 14.50 -12.29 4.68
N MET A 171 14.60 -13.19 5.64
CA MET A 171 13.57 -13.45 6.65
C MET A 171 14.18 -14.05 7.92
N ASP A 172 13.45 -13.98 9.03
CA ASP A 172 13.87 -14.62 10.29
C ASP A 172 13.94 -16.15 10.09
N SER A 173 14.95 -16.78 10.69
CA SER A 173 15.15 -18.24 10.59
C SER A 173 13.97 -19.03 11.17
N ARG A 174 13.31 -18.51 12.19
CA ARG A 174 12.12 -19.11 12.81
C ARG A 174 10.92 -19.09 11.88
N GLU A 175 10.81 -18.04 11.07
CA GLU A 175 9.73 -17.90 10.09
C GLU A 175 9.85 -18.98 9.03
N LEU A 176 11.03 -19.09 8.42
CA LEU A 176 11.29 -20.13 7.43
C LEU A 176 11.13 -21.53 8.03
N ALA A 177 11.68 -21.77 9.23
CA ALA A 177 11.60 -23.07 9.90
C ALA A 177 10.15 -23.49 10.17
N TYR A 178 9.32 -22.56 10.70
CA TYR A 178 7.91 -22.85 10.97
C TYR A 178 7.12 -23.21 9.71
N TRP A 179 7.20 -22.38 8.68
CA TRP A 179 6.40 -22.56 7.46
C TRP A 179 6.88 -23.69 6.54
N THR A 180 8.04 -24.28 6.84
CA THR A 180 8.56 -25.49 6.15
C THR A 180 8.45 -26.76 6.99
N ASP A 181 7.95 -26.67 8.23
CA ASP A 181 7.79 -27.81 9.14
C ASP A 181 6.45 -28.52 8.87
N LYS A 182 6.52 -29.75 8.39
CA LYS A 182 5.33 -30.59 8.13
C LYS A 182 4.53 -30.90 9.40
N SER A 183 5.20 -31.04 10.56
CA SER A 183 4.50 -31.28 11.81
C SER A 183 3.69 -30.05 12.24
N ALA A 184 4.24 -28.85 12.01
CA ALA A 184 3.52 -27.60 12.24
C ALA A 184 2.31 -27.48 11.30
N GLU A 185 2.46 -27.80 10.00
CA GLU A 185 1.37 -27.84 9.03
C GLU A 185 0.24 -28.77 9.45
N GLU A 186 0.55 -30.03 9.83
CA GLU A 186 -0.42 -31.05 10.22
C GLU A 186 -1.23 -30.63 11.46
N ASN A 187 -0.62 -29.91 12.41
CA ASN A 187 -1.24 -29.48 13.64
C ASN A 187 -1.90 -28.09 13.56
N ALA A 188 -1.66 -27.33 12.50
CA ALA A 188 -2.23 -25.99 12.34
C ALA A 188 -3.74 -26.03 12.09
N PRO A 189 -4.53 -25.13 12.70
CA PRO A 189 -5.94 -24.93 12.37
C PRO A 189 -6.09 -24.22 11.01
N GLU A 190 -7.28 -24.27 10.40
CA GLU A 190 -7.61 -23.39 9.30
C GLU A 190 -7.90 -21.94 9.83
N PRO A 191 -7.54 -20.87 9.11
CA PRO A 191 -6.97 -20.91 7.74
C PRO A 191 -5.44 -21.11 7.69
N THR A 192 -4.74 -21.12 8.82
CA THR A 192 -3.26 -21.20 8.89
C THR A 192 -2.70 -22.40 8.12
N ARG A 193 -3.37 -23.57 8.22
CA ARG A 193 -2.94 -24.77 7.48
C ARG A 193 -2.91 -24.55 5.96
N SER A 194 -3.85 -23.80 5.42
CA SER A 194 -3.86 -23.54 3.98
C SER A 194 -2.71 -22.65 3.53
N PHE A 195 -2.16 -21.79 4.41
CA PHE A 195 -1.02 -20.92 4.11
C PHE A 195 0.28 -21.70 3.92
N PHE A 196 0.49 -22.81 4.66
CA PHE A 196 1.65 -23.68 4.45
C PHE A 196 1.76 -24.16 3.00
N LYS A 197 0.65 -24.45 2.34
CA LYS A 197 0.63 -24.92 0.93
C LYS A 197 1.07 -23.84 -0.06
N MET A 198 1.11 -22.58 0.36
CA MET A 198 1.50 -21.45 -0.49
C MET A 198 2.99 -21.15 -0.40
N VAL A 199 3.71 -21.74 0.57
CA VAL A 199 5.15 -21.49 0.78
C VAL A 199 5.98 -22.00 -0.39
N GLU A 200 5.76 -23.26 -0.79
CA GLU A 200 6.53 -23.89 -1.87
C GLU A 200 6.39 -23.13 -3.20
N PRO A 201 5.18 -22.76 -3.69
CA PRO A 201 5.07 -22.03 -4.94
C PRO A 201 5.62 -20.59 -4.86
N THR A 202 5.74 -19.98 -3.68
CA THR A 202 6.17 -18.57 -3.53
C THR A 202 7.63 -18.43 -3.13
N VAL A 203 8.04 -19.03 -2.01
CA VAL A 203 9.41 -18.95 -1.47
C VAL A 203 10.31 -20.03 -2.05
N GLY A 204 9.74 -21.19 -2.42
CA GLY A 204 10.49 -22.36 -2.92
C GLY A 204 11.47 -22.06 -4.07
N PRO A 205 11.09 -21.31 -5.12
CA PRO A 205 12.01 -20.96 -6.20
C PRO A 205 13.24 -20.13 -5.74
N TYR A 206 13.11 -19.32 -4.68
CA TYR A 206 14.23 -18.58 -4.10
C TYR A 206 15.11 -19.49 -3.23
N ILE A 207 14.50 -20.43 -2.49
CA ILE A 207 15.25 -21.47 -1.74
C ILE A 207 16.06 -22.32 -2.72
N ALA A 208 15.44 -22.85 -3.77
CA ALA A 208 16.06 -23.71 -4.76
C ALA A 208 17.24 -23.05 -5.50
N SER A 209 17.19 -21.73 -5.68
CA SER A 209 18.29 -20.97 -6.30
C SER A 209 19.33 -20.45 -5.33
N GLY A 210 19.22 -20.74 -4.02
CA GLY A 210 20.14 -20.20 -3.00
C GLY A 210 19.99 -18.69 -2.79
N SER A 211 18.83 -18.12 -3.14
CA SER A 211 18.56 -16.68 -3.02
C SER A 211 17.76 -16.34 -1.77
N VAL A 212 17.78 -17.19 -0.75
CA VAL A 212 17.21 -16.89 0.59
C VAL A 212 18.35 -16.76 1.58
N LYS A 213 18.32 -15.72 2.41
CA LYS A 213 19.20 -15.52 3.55
C LYS A 213 18.38 -15.35 4.80
N THR A 214 18.61 -16.17 5.79
CA THR A 214 17.98 -16.05 7.10
C THR A 214 18.82 -15.21 8.05
N PHE A 215 18.16 -14.60 9.04
CA PHE A 215 18.76 -13.92 10.17
C PHE A 215 18.03 -14.33 11.46
N ASP A 216 18.58 -14.00 12.61
CA ASP A 216 18.00 -14.33 13.92
C ASP A 216 17.65 -13.05 14.68
N GLY A 217 16.37 -12.80 14.88
CA GLY A 217 15.84 -11.73 15.72
C GLY A 217 16.36 -10.33 15.34
N GLU A 218 16.94 -9.62 16.33
CA GLU A 218 17.53 -8.30 16.06
C GLU A 218 18.88 -8.43 15.35
N THR A 219 18.92 -7.99 14.10
CA THR A 219 20.11 -8.11 13.24
C THR A 219 20.30 -6.87 12.39
N LEU A 220 21.52 -6.31 12.34
CA LEU A 220 21.87 -5.27 11.39
C LEU A 220 22.00 -5.90 10.00
N LEU A 221 21.04 -5.65 9.12
CA LEU A 221 21.00 -6.19 7.77
C LEU A 221 21.84 -5.35 6.79
N PHE A 222 21.70 -4.05 6.88
CA PHE A 222 22.40 -3.05 6.09
C PHE A 222 22.71 -1.83 6.95
N PRO A 223 23.70 -1.00 6.60
CA PRO A 223 23.95 0.25 7.33
C PRO A 223 22.68 1.11 7.45
N GLY A 224 22.23 1.36 8.68
CA GLY A 224 21.01 2.11 8.96
C GLY A 224 19.70 1.31 8.85
N LEU A 225 19.75 0.02 8.51
CA LEU A 225 18.55 -0.83 8.39
C LEU A 225 18.75 -2.16 9.12
N ARG A 226 17.96 -2.39 10.19
CA ARG A 226 18.01 -3.62 10.97
C ARG A 226 16.63 -4.27 11.12
N SER A 227 16.62 -5.57 11.36
CA SER A 227 15.45 -6.29 11.83
C SER A 227 15.29 -6.16 13.34
N ILE A 228 14.07 -6.26 13.81
CA ILE A 228 13.73 -6.49 15.22
C ILE A 228 12.59 -7.51 15.32
N PRO A 229 12.53 -8.34 16.39
CA PRO A 229 11.45 -9.29 16.56
C PRO A 229 10.07 -8.62 16.60
N GLY A 230 9.15 -9.13 15.79
CA GLY A 230 7.73 -8.78 15.78
C GLY A 230 6.81 -9.95 16.16
N TYR A 231 7.36 -10.99 16.78
CA TYR A 231 6.74 -12.29 17.01
C TYR A 231 5.36 -12.22 17.67
N GLY A 232 4.48 -13.11 17.26
CA GLY A 232 3.12 -13.28 17.75
C GLY A 232 2.13 -13.61 16.65
N HIS A 233 1.99 -12.73 15.66
CA HIS A 233 1.18 -13.00 14.48
C HIS A 233 1.68 -14.25 13.76
N THR A 234 2.97 -14.33 13.50
CA THR A 234 3.68 -15.56 13.17
C THR A 234 4.89 -15.74 14.09
N PRO A 235 5.45 -16.96 14.19
CA PRO A 235 6.57 -17.26 15.10
C PRO A 235 7.86 -16.48 14.81
N GLY A 236 8.08 -16.09 13.56
CA GLY A 236 9.27 -15.36 13.13
C GLY A 236 8.97 -13.99 12.53
N GLN A 237 7.74 -13.47 12.67
CA GLN A 237 7.43 -12.13 12.17
C GLN A 237 8.46 -11.11 12.61
N SER A 238 8.98 -10.36 11.65
CA SER A 238 10.01 -9.35 11.87
C SER A 238 9.50 -7.97 11.48
N TYR A 239 9.94 -6.96 12.20
CA TYR A 239 9.82 -5.57 11.81
C TYR A 239 11.17 -5.08 11.31
N TYR A 240 11.15 -4.08 10.44
CA TYR A 240 12.38 -3.46 9.94
C TYR A 240 12.46 -2.01 10.37
N VAL A 241 13.61 -1.64 10.90
CA VAL A 241 13.87 -0.29 11.43
C VAL A 241 14.88 0.40 10.53
N LEU A 242 14.43 1.48 9.89
CA LEU A 242 15.28 2.37 9.10
C LEU A 242 15.63 3.59 9.95
N GLU A 243 16.92 3.90 10.05
CA GLU A 243 17.44 5.07 10.74
C GLU A 243 18.39 5.84 9.81
N SER A 244 18.13 7.13 9.60
CA SER A 244 18.92 7.99 8.75
C SER A 244 18.82 9.46 9.21
N GLY A 245 19.96 10.14 9.36
CA GLY A 245 19.97 11.55 9.68
C GLY A 245 19.26 11.95 10.98
N GLY A 246 19.17 11.04 11.96
CA GLY A 246 18.44 11.24 13.21
C GLY A 246 16.93 10.96 13.12
N GLU A 247 16.42 10.64 11.93
CA GLU A 247 15.05 10.18 11.73
C GLU A 247 14.95 8.67 11.78
N LYS A 248 13.76 8.16 12.19
CA LYS A 248 13.51 6.74 12.35
C LYS A 248 12.13 6.38 11.82
N MET A 249 12.07 5.29 11.05
CA MET A 249 10.84 4.67 10.58
C MET A 249 10.86 3.18 10.89
N ILE A 250 9.71 2.64 11.28
CA ILE A 250 9.54 1.19 11.49
C ILE A 250 8.52 0.66 10.49
N PHE A 251 8.93 -0.31 9.70
CA PHE A 251 8.05 -1.12 8.87
C PHE A 251 7.54 -2.27 9.74
N TRP A 252 6.30 -2.19 10.15
CA TRP A 252 5.63 -3.26 10.86
C TRP A 252 5.11 -4.29 9.84
N GLY A 253 5.07 -5.55 10.25
CA GLY A 253 4.27 -6.55 9.56
C GLY A 253 2.82 -6.49 10.05
N ASP A 254 2.19 -7.63 10.16
CA ASP A 254 0.79 -7.76 10.55
C ASP A 254 0.58 -7.59 12.06
N ILE A 255 0.75 -6.36 12.49
CA ILE A 255 0.38 -5.93 13.83
C ILE A 255 -1.11 -5.57 13.90
N ILE A 256 -1.71 -5.24 12.76
CA ILE A 256 -3.08 -4.76 12.63
C ILE A 256 -3.66 -5.16 11.26
N HIS A 257 -4.94 -5.55 11.22
CA HIS A 257 -5.66 -5.91 9.99
C HIS A 257 -6.91 -5.06 9.78
N VAL A 258 -7.55 -4.64 10.88
CA VAL A 258 -8.74 -3.79 10.87
C VAL A 258 -8.47 -2.56 11.73
N PRO A 259 -7.91 -1.48 11.12
CA PRO A 259 -7.47 -0.30 11.86
C PRO A 259 -8.54 0.29 12.78
N ASP A 260 -9.77 0.45 12.27
CA ASP A 260 -10.87 1.09 12.97
C ASP A 260 -11.32 0.34 14.22
N ILE A 261 -11.00 -0.94 14.29
CA ILE A 261 -11.31 -1.81 15.43
C ILE A 261 -10.10 -1.94 16.36
N GLN A 262 -8.94 -2.32 15.81
CA GLN A 262 -7.80 -2.74 16.62
C GLN A 262 -7.00 -1.56 17.21
N PHE A 263 -7.06 -0.37 16.64
CA PHE A 263 -6.56 0.83 17.32
C PHE A 263 -7.43 1.20 18.52
N TYR A 264 -8.74 1.00 18.41
CA TYR A 264 -9.63 1.27 19.52
C TYR A 264 -9.52 0.23 20.63
N ASN A 265 -9.47 -1.06 20.25
CA ASN A 265 -9.29 -2.17 21.19
C ASN A 265 -8.15 -3.11 20.74
N PRO A 266 -6.90 -2.85 21.18
CA PRO A 266 -5.75 -3.66 20.78
C PRO A 266 -5.77 -5.11 21.28
N ASN A 267 -6.75 -5.49 22.14
CA ASN A 267 -6.92 -6.88 22.56
C ASN A 267 -7.63 -7.74 21.51
N ILE A 268 -8.35 -7.13 20.57
CA ILE A 268 -9.05 -7.86 19.51
C ILE A 268 -8.01 -8.46 18.58
N THR A 269 -8.11 -9.77 18.38
CA THR A 269 -7.20 -10.60 17.59
C THR A 269 -7.89 -11.10 16.32
N ILE A 270 -7.20 -11.87 15.51
CA ILE A 270 -7.72 -12.37 14.24
C ILE A 270 -7.36 -13.85 14.08
N LYS A 271 -8.14 -14.60 13.32
CA LYS A 271 -7.92 -16.04 13.06
C LYS A 271 -6.60 -16.36 12.36
N PHE A 272 -5.96 -15.35 11.78
CA PHE A 272 -4.65 -15.49 11.11
C PHE A 272 -3.48 -15.44 12.09
N ASP A 273 -3.70 -15.03 13.34
CA ASP A 273 -2.66 -15.03 14.37
C ASP A 273 -2.33 -16.48 14.78
N VAL A 274 -1.08 -16.90 14.61
CA VAL A 274 -0.59 -18.21 15.06
C VAL A 274 -0.59 -18.28 16.60
N ASP A 275 -0.22 -17.18 17.27
CA ASP A 275 -0.35 -16.98 18.71
C ASP A 275 -1.09 -15.66 18.98
N SER A 276 -2.40 -15.73 19.10
CA SER A 276 -3.27 -14.56 19.32
C SER A 276 -2.93 -13.82 20.63
N THR A 277 -2.48 -14.54 21.67
CA THR A 277 -2.11 -13.94 22.97
C THR A 277 -0.84 -13.12 22.82
N ALA A 278 0.18 -13.69 22.19
CA ALA A 278 1.42 -12.99 21.90
C ALA A 278 1.20 -11.82 20.95
N ALA A 279 0.39 -11.98 19.88
CA ALA A 279 0.05 -10.93 18.93
C ALA A 279 -0.64 -9.73 19.62
N ALA A 280 -1.63 -9.96 20.48
CA ALA A 280 -2.28 -8.90 21.23
C ALA A 280 -1.34 -8.20 22.22
N ALA A 281 -0.48 -8.96 22.93
CA ALA A 281 0.51 -8.42 23.85
C ALA A 281 1.54 -7.56 23.08
N ARG A 282 1.99 -8.03 21.93
CA ARG A 282 2.91 -7.33 21.03
C ARG A 282 2.29 -6.02 20.56
N ARG A 283 1.08 -6.05 20.01
CA ARG A 283 0.34 -4.87 19.55
C ARG A 283 0.21 -3.79 20.62
N LYS A 284 -0.20 -4.17 21.82
CA LYS A 284 -0.35 -3.20 22.94
C LYS A 284 0.96 -2.51 23.28
N ARG A 285 2.06 -3.26 23.36
CA ARG A 285 3.38 -2.70 23.64
C ARG A 285 3.84 -1.76 22.53
N ASP A 286 3.73 -2.20 21.28
CA ASP A 286 4.26 -1.45 20.13
C ASP A 286 3.45 -0.19 19.85
N PHE A 287 2.13 -0.21 20.04
CA PHE A 287 1.32 1.01 19.97
C PHE A 287 1.69 2.00 21.08
N ALA A 288 1.92 1.51 22.30
CA ALA A 288 2.34 2.37 23.41
C ALA A 288 3.71 3.00 23.14
N ASP A 289 4.66 2.21 22.66
CA ASP A 289 6.01 2.66 22.35
C ASP A 289 6.04 3.64 21.17
N ALA A 290 5.30 3.33 20.09
CA ALA A 290 5.21 4.22 18.93
C ALA A 290 4.55 5.57 19.30
N ALA A 291 3.47 5.53 20.09
CA ALA A 291 2.79 6.73 20.54
C ALA A 291 3.66 7.60 21.48
N LYS A 292 4.38 6.95 22.41
CA LYS A 292 5.30 7.62 23.34
C LYS A 292 6.45 8.30 22.60
N ASN A 293 7.05 7.59 21.65
CA ASN A 293 8.26 8.03 20.96
C ASN A 293 7.95 8.80 19.67
N ARG A 294 6.68 8.96 19.31
CA ARG A 294 6.23 9.61 18.06
C ARG A 294 6.89 9.00 16.83
N THR A 295 7.07 7.66 16.84
CA THR A 295 7.77 6.94 15.79
C THR A 295 6.92 6.95 14.51
N LEU A 296 7.55 7.23 13.38
CA LEU A 296 6.93 7.02 12.07
C LEU A 296 6.85 5.52 11.80
N VAL A 297 5.68 5.04 11.41
CA VAL A 297 5.45 3.63 11.15
C VAL A 297 4.80 3.42 9.79
N ALA A 298 5.08 2.27 9.17
CA ALA A 298 4.49 1.80 7.93
C ALA A 298 3.85 0.44 8.17
N MET A 299 2.65 0.23 7.61
CA MET A 299 1.84 -0.97 7.83
C MET A 299 1.20 -1.49 6.55
N PRO A 300 1.22 -2.82 6.31
CA PRO A 300 0.66 -3.43 5.11
C PRO A 300 -0.85 -3.20 4.97
N HIS A 301 -1.61 -3.37 6.06
CA HIS A 301 -3.09 -3.32 6.04
C HIS A 301 -3.67 -1.98 6.50
N MET A 302 -2.85 -0.96 6.64
CA MET A 302 -3.34 0.41 6.86
C MET A 302 -3.74 1.03 5.52
N TYR A 303 -4.79 1.86 5.53
CA TYR A 303 -5.21 2.61 4.34
C TYR A 303 -4.03 3.26 3.64
N PHE A 304 -3.95 3.06 2.31
CA PHE A 304 -2.84 3.60 1.52
C PHE A 304 -2.62 5.10 1.77
N PRO A 305 -1.39 5.58 1.93
CA PRO A 305 -0.11 4.92 1.73
C PRO A 305 0.40 4.07 2.91
N GLY A 306 -0.39 3.86 3.95
CA GLY A 306 -0.02 3.02 5.08
C GLY A 306 1.04 3.61 6.02
N VAL A 307 1.39 4.89 5.87
CA VAL A 307 2.48 5.55 6.61
C VAL A 307 1.93 6.66 7.51
N GLY A 308 2.37 6.73 8.76
CA GLY A 308 1.94 7.74 9.71
C GLY A 308 2.40 7.47 11.14
N HIS A 309 1.68 8.03 12.09
CA HIS A 309 1.96 7.91 13.51
C HIS A 309 0.78 7.29 14.26
N VAL A 310 1.08 6.60 15.35
CA VAL A 310 0.10 6.19 16.35
C VAL A 310 0.07 7.22 17.46
N ALA A 311 -1.11 7.71 17.82
CA ALA A 311 -1.30 8.60 18.95
C ALA A 311 -2.19 7.95 20.01
N ARG A 312 -1.87 8.16 21.28
CA ARG A 312 -2.73 7.71 22.39
C ARG A 312 -3.90 8.68 22.56
N GLU A 313 -5.10 8.14 22.70
CA GLU A 313 -6.31 8.88 22.96
C GLU A 313 -7.10 8.21 24.10
N GLY A 314 -6.91 8.70 25.33
CA GLY A 314 -7.48 8.05 26.51
C GLY A 314 -6.97 6.61 26.69
N ASN A 315 -7.89 5.64 26.63
CA ASN A 315 -7.59 4.21 26.78
C ASN A 315 -7.39 3.47 25.45
N HIS A 316 -7.44 4.18 24.32
CA HIS A 316 -7.28 3.62 22.98
C HIS A 316 -6.24 4.41 22.18
N TYR A 317 -6.07 4.05 20.93
CA TYR A 317 -5.15 4.71 20.01
C TYR A 317 -5.91 5.21 18.80
N ARG A 318 -5.30 6.13 18.07
CA ARG A 318 -5.75 6.58 16.77
C ARG A 318 -4.59 6.69 15.80
N TRP A 319 -4.90 6.55 14.55
CA TRP A 319 -3.99 6.77 13.46
C TRP A 319 -3.91 8.24 13.08
N LEU A 320 -2.69 8.73 12.87
CA LEU A 320 -2.39 10.04 12.31
C LEU A 320 -1.65 9.81 10.99
N PRO A 321 -2.35 9.86 9.85
CA PRO A 321 -1.71 9.65 8.56
C PRO A 321 -0.68 10.74 8.29
N LEU A 322 0.36 10.39 7.55
CA LEU A 322 1.33 11.38 7.07
C LEU A 322 0.62 12.37 6.15
N PRO A 323 0.85 13.69 6.29
CA PRO A 323 0.30 14.66 5.36
C PRO A 323 0.74 14.38 3.92
N TYR A 324 -0.18 14.49 2.97
CA TYR A 324 0.17 14.42 1.56
C TYR A 324 1.02 15.62 1.15
N VAL A 325 2.21 15.37 0.61
CA VAL A 325 3.13 16.40 0.10
C VAL A 325 3.37 16.12 -1.38
N ASN A 326 3.19 17.13 -2.21
CA ASN A 326 3.45 17.08 -3.65
C ASN A 326 4.08 18.40 -4.11
N ASP A 327 5.33 18.61 -3.68
CA ASP A 327 6.13 19.80 -3.93
C ASP A 327 7.23 19.60 -4.99
N ALA A 328 7.25 18.44 -5.63
CA ALA A 328 8.18 18.17 -6.71
C ALA A 328 7.99 19.16 -7.86
N LYS A 329 9.10 19.73 -8.34
CA LYS A 329 9.06 20.64 -9.50
C LYS A 329 8.47 19.89 -10.70
N PRO A 330 7.57 20.54 -11.48
CA PRO A 330 7.06 19.93 -12.72
C PRO A 330 8.23 19.55 -13.63
N VAL A 331 8.20 18.35 -14.18
CA VAL A 331 9.13 17.97 -15.25
C VAL A 331 8.77 18.80 -16.46
N VAL A 332 9.48 19.90 -16.69
CA VAL A 332 9.39 20.67 -17.91
C VAL A 332 10.04 19.80 -18.97
N SER A 333 9.24 19.15 -19.83
CA SER A 333 9.77 18.52 -21.02
C SER A 333 10.45 19.62 -21.84
N GLU A 334 11.77 19.60 -21.95
CA GLU A 334 12.47 20.37 -22.96
C GLU A 334 11.98 19.85 -24.32
N SER A 335 10.96 20.54 -24.88
CA SER A 335 10.65 20.41 -26.28
C SER A 335 11.93 20.86 -27.02
N LYS A 336 12.63 19.91 -27.64
CA LYS A 336 13.70 20.22 -28.57
C LYS A 336 13.13 21.28 -29.55
N ARG A 337 13.57 22.51 -29.39
CA ARG A 337 13.45 23.51 -30.43
C ARG A 337 14.31 22.97 -31.57
N ALA A 338 13.65 22.36 -32.56
CA ALA A 338 14.29 22.14 -33.85
C ALA A 338 14.61 23.51 -34.41
N GLN A 339 15.88 23.79 -34.55
CA GLN A 339 16.40 24.83 -35.45
C GLN A 339 16.40 24.30 -36.88
#